data_47dddf331e2c84ff5afcae2aab3ddfed
#
_entry.id   47dddf331e2c84ff5afcae2aab3ddfed
#
_cell.length_a   1.000
_cell.length_b   1.000
_cell.length_c   1.000
_cell.angle_alpha   90.00
_cell.angle_beta   90.00
_cell.angle_gamma   90.00
#
_symmetry.space_group_name_H-M   'P 1'
#
loop_
_entity.id
_entity.type
_entity.pdbx_description
1 polymer ?
#
loop_
_entity_poly.entity_id
_entity_poly.type
_entity_poly.pdbx_seq_one_letter_code
_entity_poly.pdbx_strand_id
1 'polypeptide(L)'
;MRGNPDHGRFRRQHSRVELIVALKSTVYKADLHIADMDRQYYQQHSLTLARHPSETEERLMVRLLAFALYATERLEFGQGLSTDDEPDLWLKDLTGAIELWIDVGLPDERQIRKACGRAERVVLLTYGGRSAELWWEQNRSKLERQQNLSVIDLPHTEALAGLAARGMQVSCNVQDGQLWFSSEAGSVEITPRPLLLPKFSK
;
A
#
# COMPACT_ATOMS: atom_id res chain seq x y z
N MET A 1 -52.35 56.83 20.16
CA MET A 1 -52.12 56.27 21.48
C MET A 1 -51.37 54.95 21.38
N ARG A 2 -50.17 55.00 21.89
CA ARG A 2 -49.28 53.90 22.36
C ARG A 2 -49.14 52.65 21.50
N GLY A 3 -48.06 52.66 20.72
CA GLY A 3 -47.46 51.50 20.10
C GLY A 3 -46.73 50.63 21.14
N ASN A 4 -46.72 49.32 20.90
CA ASN A 4 -45.97 48.37 21.67
C ASN A 4 -44.85 47.85 20.74
N PRO A 5 -43.54 47.86 21.11
CA PRO A 5 -42.48 47.32 20.27
C PRO A 5 -42.33 45.84 20.54
N ASP A 6 -42.38 45.10 19.47
CA ASP A 6 -42.15 43.68 19.36
C ASP A 6 -40.69 43.34 19.63
N HIS A 7 -40.46 42.48 20.65
CA HIS A 7 -39.13 42.02 21.04
C HIS A 7 -38.74 40.81 20.18
N GLY A 8 -38.08 41.08 19.06
CA GLY A 8 -37.43 40.05 18.27
C GLY A 8 -36.34 39.31 19.05
N ARG A 9 -36.64 38.07 19.42
CA ARG A 9 -35.65 37.13 19.99
C ARG A 9 -34.65 36.75 18.91
N PHE A 10 -33.44 37.32 18.93
CA PHE A 10 -32.29 36.81 18.22
C PHE A 10 -31.91 35.44 18.76
N ARG A 11 -32.29 34.38 18.06
CA ARG A 11 -31.71 33.06 18.23
C ARG A 11 -30.27 33.11 17.79
N ARG A 12 -29.33 33.11 18.71
CA ARG A 12 -27.91 32.84 18.43
C ARG A 12 -27.80 31.37 17.96
N GLN A 13 -27.67 31.18 16.67
CA GLN A 13 -27.16 29.93 16.10
C GLN A 13 -25.70 29.80 16.53
N HIS A 14 -25.44 28.91 17.48
CA HIS A 14 -24.10 28.45 17.76
C HIS A 14 -23.70 27.54 16.59
N SER A 15 -23.01 28.09 15.62
CA SER A 15 -22.30 27.30 14.65
C SER A 15 -21.24 26.48 15.40
N ARG A 16 -21.52 25.21 15.56
CA ARG A 16 -20.53 24.21 15.98
C ARG A 16 -19.47 24.15 14.89
N VAL A 17 -18.37 24.86 15.09
CA VAL A 17 -17.16 24.67 14.31
C VAL A 17 -16.64 23.28 14.70
N GLU A 18 -16.96 22.26 13.91
CA GLU A 18 -16.29 20.99 14.01
C GLU A 18 -14.82 21.22 13.65
N LEU A 19 -14.00 21.20 14.67
CA LEU A 19 -12.55 21.24 14.52
C LEU A 19 -12.16 19.90 13.87
N ILE A 20 -12.08 19.87 12.55
CA ILE A 20 -11.49 18.73 11.81
C ILE A 20 -10.00 18.76 12.16
N VAL A 21 -9.63 18.00 13.18
CA VAL A 21 -8.22 17.72 13.46
C VAL A 21 -7.72 16.87 12.31
N ALA A 22 -7.01 17.49 11.37
CA ALA A 22 -6.29 16.77 10.34
C ALA A 22 -5.26 15.86 11.04
N LEU A 23 -5.54 14.58 11.07
CA LEU A 23 -4.66 13.57 11.66
C LEU A 23 -3.37 13.56 10.83
N LYS A 24 -2.26 13.98 11.45
CA LYS A 24 -0.95 13.97 10.79
C LYS A 24 -0.44 12.55 10.62
N SER A 25 0.01 12.23 9.42
CA SER A 25 0.74 10.99 9.16
C SER A 25 2.02 10.91 10.00
N THR A 26 2.35 9.72 10.45
CA THR A 26 3.61 9.44 11.14
C THR A 26 4.68 9.11 10.11
N VAL A 27 5.83 9.77 10.20
CA VAL A 27 6.96 9.52 9.29
C VAL A 27 7.83 8.40 9.84
N TYR A 28 8.12 7.43 8.98
CA TYR A 28 9.09 6.35 9.18
C TYR A 28 10.24 6.52 8.19
N LYS A 29 11.45 6.26 8.65
CA LYS A 29 12.65 6.21 7.80
C LYS A 29 13.20 4.80 7.81
N ALA A 30 13.52 4.28 6.65
CA ALA A 30 14.08 2.95 6.49
C ALA A 30 15.32 2.99 5.59
N ASP A 31 16.44 2.51 6.11
CA ASP A 31 17.59 2.14 5.28
C ASP A 31 17.43 0.67 4.91
N LEU A 32 17.03 0.42 3.67
CA LEU A 32 16.68 -0.89 3.15
C LEU A 32 17.82 -1.44 2.28
N HIS A 33 18.40 -2.55 2.71
CA HIS A 33 19.39 -3.32 1.95
C HIS A 33 18.69 -4.47 1.22
N ILE A 34 18.78 -4.51 -0.10
CA ILE A 34 18.19 -5.55 -0.93
C ILE A 34 19.30 -6.42 -1.51
N ALA A 35 19.20 -7.72 -1.30
CA ALA A 35 19.99 -8.74 -1.96
C ALA A 35 19.05 -9.76 -2.62
N ASP A 36 18.62 -9.47 -3.83
CA ASP A 36 17.72 -10.31 -4.62
C ASP A 36 18.54 -11.10 -5.64
N MET A 37 18.77 -12.38 -5.36
CA MET A 37 19.56 -13.27 -6.20
C MET A 37 18.80 -13.69 -7.46
N ASP A 38 17.46 -13.74 -7.36
CA ASP A 38 16.60 -14.18 -8.47
C ASP A 38 16.57 -13.12 -9.59
N ARG A 39 16.59 -11.82 -9.22
CA ARG A 39 16.64 -10.69 -10.16
C ARG A 39 18.04 -10.14 -10.36
N GLN A 40 19.05 -10.62 -9.62
CA GLN A 40 20.42 -10.08 -9.58
C GLN A 40 20.43 -8.58 -9.20
N TYR A 41 19.60 -8.20 -8.20
CA TYR A 41 19.46 -6.84 -7.76
C TYR A 41 20.03 -6.66 -6.36
N TYR A 42 21.13 -5.87 -6.23
CA TYR A 42 21.86 -5.65 -4.99
C TYR A 42 22.02 -4.15 -4.77
N GLN A 43 21.13 -3.55 -3.98
CA GLN A 43 21.09 -2.12 -3.77
C GLN A 43 20.70 -1.75 -2.34
N GLN A 44 21.08 -0.54 -1.94
CA GLN A 44 20.64 0.10 -0.71
C GLN A 44 19.76 1.31 -1.04
N HIS A 45 18.66 1.45 -0.30
CA HIS A 45 17.72 2.55 -0.45
C HIS A 45 17.47 3.22 0.90
N SER A 46 17.60 4.55 0.97
CA SER A 46 17.16 5.34 2.11
C SER A 46 15.76 5.88 1.81
N LEU A 47 14.76 5.33 2.47
CA LEU A 47 13.34 5.53 2.18
C LEU A 47 12.66 6.33 3.28
N THR A 48 11.67 7.13 2.87
CA THR A 48 10.77 7.83 3.80
C THR A 48 9.34 7.41 3.49
N LEU A 49 8.66 6.83 4.50
CA LEU A 49 7.29 6.38 4.39
C LEU A 49 6.40 7.22 5.31
N ALA A 50 5.29 7.71 4.78
CA ALA A 50 4.22 8.30 5.57
C ALA A 50 3.22 7.20 5.94
N ARG A 51 3.04 6.96 7.25
CA ARG A 51 2.00 6.07 7.76
C ARG A 51 0.76 6.88 8.11
N HIS A 52 -0.35 6.61 7.43
CA HIS A 52 -1.63 7.21 7.78
C HIS A 52 -2.06 6.77 9.19
N PRO A 53 -2.74 7.61 10.00
CA PRO A 53 -3.17 7.25 11.35
C PRO A 53 -4.03 5.99 11.45
N SER A 54 -4.79 5.66 10.41
CA SER A 54 -5.58 4.43 10.32
C SER A 54 -4.82 3.24 9.73
N GLU A 55 -3.58 3.43 9.29
CA GLU A 55 -2.75 2.36 8.73
C GLU A 55 -2.10 1.55 9.86
N THR A 56 -2.14 0.23 9.77
CA THR A 56 -1.44 -0.66 10.70
C THR A 56 0.06 -0.68 10.42
N GLU A 57 0.87 -1.05 11.40
CA GLU A 57 2.32 -1.27 11.18
C GLU A 57 2.58 -2.44 10.23
N GLU A 58 1.76 -3.49 10.29
CA GLU A 58 1.81 -4.58 9.32
C GLU A 58 1.67 -4.05 7.89
N ARG A 59 0.66 -3.22 7.60
CA ARG A 59 0.45 -2.67 6.26
C ARG A 59 1.63 -1.80 5.80
N LEU A 60 2.15 -0.94 6.69
CA LEU A 60 3.34 -0.15 6.42
C LEU A 60 4.52 -1.04 6.00
N MET A 61 4.75 -2.13 6.74
CA MET A 61 5.86 -3.05 6.47
C MET A 61 5.62 -3.88 5.20
N VAL A 62 4.37 -4.23 4.89
CA VAL A 62 4.03 -4.86 3.61
C VAL A 62 4.29 -3.92 2.42
N ARG A 63 4.04 -2.61 2.57
CA ARG A 63 4.40 -1.61 1.55
C ARG A 63 5.93 -1.51 1.37
N LEU A 64 6.67 -1.57 2.46
CA LEU A 64 8.14 -1.58 2.40
C LEU A 64 8.66 -2.88 1.74
N LEU A 65 8.05 -4.02 2.03
CA LEU A 65 8.34 -5.29 1.38
C LEU A 65 7.98 -5.25 -0.12
N ALA A 66 6.84 -4.64 -0.48
CA ALA A 66 6.45 -4.42 -1.87
C ALA A 66 7.50 -3.60 -2.62
N PHE A 67 8.04 -2.55 -1.98
CA PHE A 67 9.17 -1.81 -2.54
C PHE A 67 10.37 -2.72 -2.78
N ALA A 68 10.77 -3.53 -1.82
CA ALA A 68 11.93 -4.43 -1.95
C ALA A 68 11.77 -5.40 -3.13
N LEU A 69 10.58 -5.98 -3.30
CA LEU A 69 10.27 -6.93 -4.38
C LEU A 69 10.31 -6.33 -5.78
N TYR A 70 9.97 -5.05 -5.91
CA TYR A 70 9.85 -4.38 -7.21
C TYR A 70 10.83 -3.21 -7.36
N ALA A 71 11.80 -3.09 -6.46
CA ALA A 71 12.76 -1.99 -6.43
C ALA A 71 13.44 -1.74 -7.77
N THR A 72 13.41 -0.49 -8.15
CA THR A 72 14.17 0.15 -9.24
C THR A 72 14.51 1.56 -8.83
N GLU A 73 15.37 2.24 -9.61
CA GLU A 73 15.73 3.64 -9.33
C GLU A 73 14.54 4.61 -9.38
N ARG A 74 13.47 4.27 -10.11
CA ARG A 74 12.30 5.14 -10.34
C ARG A 74 11.04 4.70 -9.59
N LEU A 75 11.10 3.61 -8.80
CA LEU A 75 9.94 3.18 -8.02
C LEU A 75 9.67 4.15 -6.87
N GLU A 76 8.47 4.65 -6.76
CA GLU A 76 8.07 5.64 -5.76
C GLU A 76 6.87 5.14 -4.95
N PHE A 77 6.79 5.57 -3.68
CA PHE A 77 5.59 5.43 -2.89
C PHE A 77 4.54 6.46 -3.32
N GLY A 78 3.29 6.03 -3.44
CA GLY A 78 2.14 6.91 -3.52
C GLY A 78 1.80 7.53 -2.17
N GLN A 79 0.72 8.33 -2.13
CA GLN A 79 0.27 9.00 -0.89
C GLN A 79 -0.43 8.04 0.11
N GLY A 80 -0.46 6.75 -0.20
CA GLY A 80 -1.06 5.71 0.63
C GLY A 80 -2.57 5.85 0.76
N LEU A 81 -3.12 5.59 1.97
CA LEU A 81 -4.57 5.62 2.22
C LEU A 81 -5.23 7.00 2.05
N SER A 82 -4.47 8.03 1.70
CA SER A 82 -4.99 9.40 1.60
C SER A 82 -5.79 9.65 0.33
N THR A 83 -5.64 8.83 -0.70
CA THR A 83 -6.32 8.99 -1.99
C THR A 83 -6.65 7.63 -2.62
N ASP A 84 -7.91 7.49 -3.09
CA ASP A 84 -8.34 6.32 -3.88
C ASP A 84 -7.82 6.36 -5.33
N ASP A 85 -7.07 7.40 -5.70
CA ASP A 85 -6.62 7.68 -7.06
C ASP A 85 -5.15 7.34 -7.31
N GLU A 86 -4.41 7.00 -6.27
CA GLU A 86 -3.00 6.63 -6.34
C GLU A 86 -2.75 5.24 -5.72
N PRO A 87 -1.78 4.48 -6.25
CA PRO A 87 -1.38 3.21 -5.67
C PRO A 87 -0.58 3.38 -4.38
N ASP A 88 -0.29 2.28 -3.73
CA ASP A 88 0.72 2.23 -2.68
C ASP A 88 2.13 2.52 -3.21
N LEU A 89 2.44 1.99 -4.41
CA LEU A 89 3.68 2.28 -5.14
C LEU A 89 3.41 2.34 -6.65
N TRP A 90 4.20 3.12 -7.35
CA TRP A 90 4.17 3.17 -8.81
C TRP A 90 5.53 3.38 -9.45
N LEU A 91 5.63 2.94 -10.68
CA LEU A 91 6.70 3.27 -11.60
C LEU A 91 6.11 4.04 -12.78
N LYS A 92 6.62 5.23 -13.03
CA LYS A 92 6.23 6.06 -14.18
C LYS A 92 7.38 6.18 -15.17
N ASP A 93 7.05 6.27 -16.44
CA ASP A 93 8.00 6.64 -17.46
C ASP A 93 8.28 8.16 -17.44
N LEU A 94 9.15 8.62 -18.34
CA LEU A 94 9.50 10.05 -18.45
C LEU A 94 8.36 10.92 -18.96
N THR A 95 7.31 10.34 -19.53
CA THR A 95 6.12 11.05 -20.02
C THR A 95 5.02 11.13 -18.93
N GLY A 96 5.20 10.41 -17.82
CA GLY A 96 4.24 10.29 -16.74
C GLY A 96 3.26 9.13 -16.92
N ALA A 97 3.41 8.29 -17.96
CA ALA A 97 2.61 7.08 -18.10
C ALA A 97 3.00 6.05 -17.03
N ILE A 98 2.00 5.35 -16.49
CA ILE A 98 2.21 4.41 -15.39
C ILE A 98 2.60 3.04 -15.96
N GLU A 99 3.87 2.69 -15.84
CA GLU A 99 4.41 1.40 -16.27
C GLU A 99 4.02 0.28 -15.29
N LEU A 100 3.99 0.61 -13.98
CA LEU A 100 3.66 -0.34 -12.91
C LEU A 100 2.84 0.34 -11.81
N TRP A 101 1.75 -0.29 -11.43
CA TRP A 101 0.88 0.07 -10.31
C TRP A 101 0.89 -1.06 -9.29
N ILE A 102 1.23 -0.78 -8.03
CA ILE A 102 1.26 -1.78 -6.97
C ILE A 102 0.35 -1.33 -5.83
N ASP A 103 -0.61 -2.18 -5.49
CA ASP A 103 -1.43 -2.02 -4.29
C ASP A 103 -1.18 -3.15 -3.30
N VAL A 104 -1.34 -2.87 -2.01
CA VAL A 104 -1.26 -3.87 -0.95
C VAL A 104 -2.57 -3.96 -0.17
N GLY A 105 -2.99 -5.17 0.14
CA GLY A 105 -4.21 -5.45 0.89
C GLY A 105 -5.32 -6.08 0.05
N LEU A 106 -6.57 -5.76 0.40
CA LEU A 106 -7.76 -6.39 -0.17
C LEU A 106 -8.71 -5.32 -0.77
N PRO A 107 -8.30 -4.62 -1.84
CA PRO A 107 -9.12 -3.59 -2.47
C PRO A 107 -10.38 -4.17 -3.10
N ASP A 108 -11.38 -3.32 -3.35
CA ASP A 108 -12.56 -3.75 -4.10
C ASP A 108 -12.27 -3.94 -5.60
N GLU A 109 -13.11 -4.71 -6.28
CA GLU A 109 -12.96 -5.01 -7.72
C GLU A 109 -12.95 -3.75 -8.59
N ARG A 110 -13.68 -2.71 -8.19
CA ARG A 110 -13.77 -1.44 -8.94
C ARG A 110 -12.44 -0.69 -8.90
N GLN A 111 -11.78 -0.67 -7.75
CA GLN A 111 -10.44 -0.07 -7.59
C GLN A 111 -9.42 -0.79 -8.47
N ILE A 112 -9.40 -2.13 -8.43
CA ILE A 112 -8.49 -2.94 -9.26
C ILE A 112 -8.73 -2.71 -10.75
N ARG A 113 -10.00 -2.70 -11.19
CA ARG A 113 -10.34 -2.43 -12.59
C ARG A 113 -9.90 -1.04 -13.04
N LYS A 114 -10.02 -0.03 -12.17
CA LYS A 114 -9.53 1.32 -12.41
C LYS A 114 -8.01 1.34 -12.59
N ALA A 115 -7.27 0.67 -11.71
CA ALA A 115 -5.82 0.51 -11.82
C ALA A 115 -5.43 -0.16 -13.14
N CYS A 116 -6.09 -1.27 -13.50
CA CYS A 116 -5.83 -1.99 -14.76
C CYS A 116 -6.09 -1.14 -16.01
N GLY A 117 -7.00 -0.16 -15.94
CA GLY A 117 -7.26 0.78 -17.04
C GLY A 117 -6.27 1.96 -17.11
N ARG A 118 -5.40 2.14 -16.10
CA ARG A 118 -4.50 3.30 -15.98
C ARG A 118 -3.03 2.95 -16.11
N ALA A 119 -2.66 1.70 -15.89
CA ALA A 119 -1.27 1.25 -15.86
C ALA A 119 -1.03 0.13 -16.87
N GLU A 120 0.19 0.00 -17.34
CA GLU A 120 0.59 -1.10 -18.21
C GLU A 120 0.55 -2.45 -17.47
N ARG A 121 1.02 -2.45 -16.21
CA ARG A 121 1.04 -3.61 -15.33
C ARG A 121 0.48 -3.24 -13.97
N VAL A 122 -0.32 -4.13 -13.41
CA VAL A 122 -0.86 -3.99 -12.06
C VAL A 122 -0.47 -5.20 -11.23
N VAL A 123 0.05 -4.95 -10.05
CA VAL A 123 0.37 -5.97 -9.05
C VAL A 123 -0.43 -5.70 -7.80
N LEU A 124 -1.13 -6.70 -7.35
CA LEU A 124 -1.83 -6.70 -6.07
C LEU A 124 -1.15 -7.69 -5.13
N LEU A 125 -0.62 -7.20 -4.03
CA LEU A 125 -0.06 -8.00 -2.95
C LEU A 125 -1.11 -8.16 -1.86
N THR A 126 -1.75 -9.33 -1.81
CA THR A 126 -2.74 -9.64 -0.78
C THR A 126 -2.07 -10.21 0.46
N TYR A 127 -2.65 -9.97 1.62
CA TYR A 127 -2.21 -10.52 2.90
C TYR A 127 -3.37 -10.54 3.90
N GLY A 128 -3.16 -11.16 5.08
CA GLY A 128 -4.18 -11.27 6.13
C GLY A 128 -4.80 -12.67 6.23
N GLY A 129 -4.10 -13.70 5.74
CA GLY A 129 -4.46 -15.11 5.93
C GLY A 129 -5.88 -15.42 5.45
N ARG A 130 -6.73 -15.91 6.37
CA ARG A 130 -8.11 -16.32 6.04
C ARG A 130 -8.93 -15.23 5.36
N SER A 131 -8.72 -13.97 5.71
CA SER A 131 -9.44 -12.86 5.06
C SER A 131 -9.04 -12.70 3.60
N ALA A 132 -7.75 -12.86 3.28
CA ALA A 132 -7.24 -12.82 1.91
C ALA A 132 -7.76 -14.01 1.08
N GLU A 133 -7.81 -15.20 1.67
CA GLU A 133 -8.38 -16.39 1.00
C GLU A 133 -9.83 -16.18 0.62
N LEU A 134 -10.68 -15.73 1.57
CA LEU A 134 -12.10 -15.46 1.32
C LEU A 134 -12.30 -14.34 0.28
N TRP A 135 -11.50 -13.29 0.38
CA TRP A 135 -11.53 -12.21 -0.60
C TRP A 135 -11.17 -12.71 -2.00
N TRP A 136 -10.14 -13.57 -2.12
CA TRP A 136 -9.76 -14.17 -3.40
C TRP A 136 -10.87 -15.04 -3.99
N GLU A 137 -11.46 -15.94 -3.19
CA GLU A 137 -12.57 -16.78 -3.62
C GLU A 137 -13.74 -15.96 -4.19
N GLN A 138 -14.08 -14.83 -3.55
CA GLN A 138 -15.18 -13.96 -3.97
C GLN A 138 -14.88 -13.15 -5.24
N ASN A 139 -13.62 -12.81 -5.49
CA ASN A 139 -13.25 -11.88 -6.55
C ASN A 139 -12.58 -12.55 -7.76
N ARG A 140 -12.04 -13.76 -7.60
CA ARG A 140 -11.25 -14.48 -8.60
C ARG A 140 -11.85 -14.44 -10.00
N SER A 141 -13.12 -14.81 -10.16
CA SER A 141 -13.78 -14.91 -11.48
C SER A 141 -13.87 -13.58 -12.23
N LYS A 142 -13.88 -12.44 -11.50
CA LYS A 142 -13.88 -11.09 -12.06
C LYS A 142 -12.48 -10.64 -12.39
N LEU A 143 -11.53 -10.94 -11.51
CA LEU A 143 -10.12 -10.53 -11.63
C LEU A 143 -9.40 -11.28 -12.75
N GLU A 144 -9.72 -12.53 -12.98
CA GLU A 144 -9.21 -13.35 -14.11
C GLU A 144 -9.53 -12.75 -15.49
N ARG A 145 -10.45 -11.78 -15.57
CA ARG A 145 -10.76 -11.07 -16.82
C ARG A 145 -9.74 -9.97 -17.15
N GLN A 146 -9.01 -9.50 -16.15
CA GLN A 146 -7.97 -8.48 -16.34
C GLN A 146 -6.75 -9.13 -17.02
N GLN A 147 -6.19 -8.44 -18.02
CA GLN A 147 -5.08 -8.99 -18.81
C GLN A 147 -3.72 -8.67 -18.18
N ASN A 148 -3.63 -7.51 -17.52
CA ASN A 148 -2.40 -6.92 -16.99
C ASN A 148 -2.28 -6.99 -15.46
N LEU A 149 -3.09 -7.85 -14.81
CA LEU A 149 -3.13 -8.01 -13.37
C LEU A 149 -2.34 -9.24 -12.92
N SER A 150 -1.47 -9.02 -11.93
CA SER A 150 -0.90 -10.06 -11.08
C SER A 150 -1.52 -9.98 -9.70
N VAL A 151 -1.89 -11.10 -9.10
CA VAL A 151 -2.27 -11.19 -7.70
C VAL A 151 -1.34 -12.17 -7.00
N ILE A 152 -0.68 -11.71 -5.95
CA ILE A 152 0.29 -12.49 -5.19
C ILE A 152 -0.09 -12.41 -3.72
N ASP A 153 -0.29 -13.56 -3.09
CA ASP A 153 -0.58 -13.62 -1.67
C ASP A 153 0.72 -13.72 -0.87
N LEU A 154 0.80 -12.93 0.19
CA LEU A 154 1.92 -12.89 1.13
C LEU A 154 1.46 -13.51 2.46
N PRO A 155 1.80 -14.76 2.75
CA PRO A 155 1.46 -15.40 4.01
C PRO A 155 2.32 -14.86 5.16
N HIS A 156 1.83 -14.98 6.40
CA HIS A 156 2.58 -14.73 7.64
C HIS A 156 3.11 -13.29 7.78
N THR A 157 2.44 -12.30 7.20
CA THR A 157 2.85 -10.88 7.24
C THR A 157 2.62 -10.22 8.60
N GLU A 158 1.80 -10.81 9.46
CA GLU A 158 1.49 -10.30 10.80
C GLU A 158 2.76 -10.09 11.66
N ALA A 159 3.76 -10.95 11.47
CA ALA A 159 5.04 -10.84 12.18
C ALA A 159 5.89 -9.63 11.73
N LEU A 160 5.63 -9.09 10.53
CA LEU A 160 6.33 -7.90 10.02
C LEU A 160 6.08 -6.65 10.88
N ALA A 161 4.93 -6.55 11.54
CA ALA A 161 4.62 -5.44 12.44
C ALA A 161 5.66 -5.29 13.56
N GLY A 162 6.19 -6.42 14.05
CA GLY A 162 7.23 -6.43 15.08
C GLY A 162 8.60 -5.89 14.63
N LEU A 163 8.82 -5.74 13.33
CA LEU A 163 10.04 -5.17 12.76
C LEU A 163 9.95 -3.65 12.57
N ALA A 164 8.77 -3.06 12.73
CA ALA A 164 8.55 -1.65 12.45
C ALA A 164 9.17 -0.76 13.53
N ALA A 165 9.98 0.22 13.11
CA ALA A 165 10.51 1.28 13.96
C ALA A 165 10.55 2.58 13.17
N ARG A 166 10.47 3.73 13.86
CA ARG A 166 10.47 5.06 13.18
C ARG A 166 11.75 5.32 12.39
N GLY A 167 12.86 4.81 12.85
CA GLY A 167 14.12 4.76 12.13
C GLY A 167 14.61 3.32 12.18
N MET A 168 14.64 2.63 11.04
CA MET A 168 14.97 1.22 10.99
C MET A 168 15.98 0.92 9.89
N GLN A 169 16.83 -0.04 10.19
CA GLN A 169 17.67 -0.70 9.21
C GLN A 169 17.07 -2.06 8.89
N VAL A 170 16.78 -2.29 7.62
CA VAL A 170 16.06 -3.46 7.14
C VAL A 170 16.85 -4.12 6.04
N SER A 171 16.90 -5.44 6.05
CA SER A 171 17.47 -6.24 4.98
C SER A 171 16.40 -7.12 4.36
N CYS A 172 16.36 -7.16 3.03
CA CYS A 172 15.52 -8.07 2.26
C CYS A 172 16.41 -8.97 1.40
N ASN A 173 16.47 -10.25 1.75
CA ASN A 173 17.16 -11.26 0.95
C ASN A 173 16.12 -12.07 0.19
N VAL A 174 16.33 -12.27 -1.11
CA VAL A 174 15.46 -13.08 -1.98
C VAL A 174 16.30 -14.16 -2.65
N GLN A 175 15.88 -15.40 -2.54
CA GLN A 175 16.50 -16.55 -3.20
C GLN A 175 15.46 -17.64 -3.45
N ASP A 176 15.43 -18.17 -4.67
CA ASP A 176 14.54 -19.27 -5.07
C ASP A 176 13.06 -19.00 -4.76
N GLY A 177 12.61 -17.74 -4.90
CA GLY A 177 11.26 -17.29 -4.61
C GLY A 177 10.92 -17.13 -3.13
N GLN A 178 11.87 -17.35 -2.23
CA GLN A 178 11.72 -17.11 -0.79
C GLN A 178 12.30 -15.74 -0.41
N LEU A 179 11.69 -15.09 0.56
CA LEU A 179 12.17 -13.83 1.11
C LEU A 179 12.48 -13.96 2.59
N TRP A 180 13.56 -13.33 3.02
CA TRP A 180 13.89 -13.08 4.43
C TRP A 180 13.92 -11.57 4.64
N PHE A 181 12.97 -11.07 5.41
CA PHE A 181 12.86 -9.65 5.75
C PHE A 181 13.25 -9.45 7.20
N SER A 182 14.35 -8.73 7.45
CA SER A 182 15.01 -8.71 8.75
C SER A 182 15.31 -7.29 9.19
N SER A 183 15.26 -7.04 10.50
CA SER A 183 15.75 -5.84 11.18
C SER A 183 16.48 -6.23 12.47
N GLU A 184 16.90 -5.25 13.27
CA GLU A 184 17.45 -5.52 14.61
C GLU A 184 16.44 -6.23 15.53
N ALA A 185 15.13 -6.08 15.29
CA ALA A 185 14.08 -6.70 16.09
C ALA A 185 13.84 -8.17 15.76
N GLY A 186 14.33 -8.68 14.62
CA GLY A 186 14.16 -10.07 14.21
C GLY A 186 14.14 -10.27 12.72
N SER A 187 13.65 -11.44 12.29
CA SER A 187 13.54 -11.84 10.89
C SER A 187 12.22 -12.55 10.64
N VAL A 188 11.62 -12.26 9.48
CA VAL A 188 10.39 -12.90 9.00
C VAL A 188 10.68 -13.53 7.65
N GLU A 189 10.33 -14.82 7.51
CA GLU A 189 10.40 -15.54 6.24
C GLU A 189 9.04 -15.54 5.57
N ILE A 190 9.01 -15.21 4.28
CA ILE A 190 7.79 -15.16 3.47
C ILE A 190 8.05 -15.86 2.15
N THR A 191 7.15 -16.77 1.78
CA THR A 191 7.11 -17.38 0.45
C THR A 191 5.88 -16.86 -0.29
N PRO A 192 6.03 -15.89 -1.21
CA PRO A 192 4.91 -15.36 -1.98
C PRO A 192 4.22 -16.43 -2.80
N ARG A 193 2.90 -16.41 -2.82
CA ARG A 193 2.08 -17.38 -3.57
C ARG A 193 1.38 -16.67 -4.74
N PRO A 194 1.79 -16.89 -6.00
CA PRO A 194 1.08 -16.37 -7.15
C PRO A 194 -0.33 -16.97 -7.24
N LEU A 195 -1.37 -16.12 -7.16
CA LEU A 195 -2.78 -16.50 -7.32
C LEU A 195 -3.28 -16.23 -8.74
N LEU A 196 -2.75 -15.16 -9.37
CA LEU A 196 -3.03 -14.80 -10.75
C LEU A 196 -1.76 -14.22 -11.37
N LEU A 197 -1.44 -14.66 -12.58
CA LEU A 197 -0.38 -14.09 -13.39
C LEU A 197 -0.97 -13.32 -14.58
N PRO A 198 -0.31 -12.28 -15.08
CA PRO A 198 -0.80 -11.50 -16.21
C PRO A 198 -0.82 -12.37 -17.47
N LYS A 199 -1.78 -12.10 -18.34
CA LYS A 199 -1.94 -12.85 -19.60
C LYS A 199 -1.10 -12.29 -20.73
N PHE A 200 -0.15 -11.39 -20.44
CA PHE A 200 0.77 -10.92 -21.46
C PHE A 200 1.71 -12.05 -21.88
N SER A 201 1.49 -12.50 -23.06
CA SER A 201 2.54 -13.18 -23.81
C SER A 201 3.40 -12.09 -24.43
N LYS A 202 4.68 -12.04 -24.00
CA LYS A 202 5.86 -11.43 -24.68
C LYS A 202 5.73 -10.01 -25.17
#